data_8413831749b015ebb82df2a29ace0712
#
_entry.id   8413831749b015ebb82df2a29ace0712
#
_cell.length_a   1.000
_cell.length_b   1.000
_cell.length_c   1.000
_cell.angle_alpha   90.00
_cell.angle_beta   90.00
_cell.angle_gamma   90.00
#
_symmetry.space_group_name_H-M   'P 1'
#
loop_
_entity.id
_entity.type
_entity.pdbx_description
1 polymer ?
#
loop_
_entity_poly.entity_id
_entity_poly.type
_entity_poly.pdbx_seq_one_letter_code
_entity_poly.pdbx_strand_id
1 'polypeptide(L)'
;EMAQRLRDGRAVAAFPEGGTRDGEALGPFHARIFAAAVEAAAPVQPVALCYGPQCNAQAVIAFAPGEHFVGNLLRLLGEPVRQVRVCFLTPIEPDAHSGRRGIAQTARSQIEQAMAQA
;
A
#
# COMPACT_ATOMS: atom_id res chain seq x y z
N GLU A 1 -11.13 11.72 12.16
CA GLU A 1 -11.36 12.16 10.77
C GLU A 1 -11.58 10.97 9.83
N MET A 2 -10.62 10.02 9.72
CA MET A 2 -10.77 8.85 8.83
C MET A 2 -11.94 7.95 9.25
N ALA A 3 -12.07 7.65 10.53
CA ALA A 3 -13.17 6.84 11.05
C ALA A 3 -14.53 7.46 10.73
N GLN A 4 -14.65 8.77 10.83
CA GLN A 4 -15.90 9.46 10.49
C GLN A 4 -16.26 9.30 9.00
N ARG A 5 -15.27 9.44 8.11
CA ARG A 5 -15.50 9.23 6.68
C ARG A 5 -15.96 7.81 6.37
N LEU A 6 -15.38 6.82 7.05
CA LEU A 6 -15.79 5.42 6.89
C LEU A 6 -17.23 5.19 7.38
N ARG A 7 -17.62 5.79 8.52
CA ARG A 7 -18.98 5.72 9.02
C ARG A 7 -19.98 6.38 8.08
N ASP A 8 -19.56 7.42 7.38
CA ASP A 8 -20.38 8.13 6.38
C ASP A 8 -20.45 7.36 5.03
N GLY A 9 -19.94 6.14 4.97
CA GLY A 9 -19.97 5.29 3.78
C GLY A 9 -18.97 5.68 2.71
N ARG A 10 -17.94 6.46 3.05
CA ARG A 10 -16.91 6.87 2.12
C ARG A 10 -15.70 5.93 2.18
N ALA A 11 -15.13 5.62 1.03
CA ALA A 11 -13.87 4.91 0.97
C ALA A 11 -12.71 5.83 1.36
N VAL A 12 -11.73 5.27 2.07
CA VAL A 12 -10.49 5.97 2.44
C VAL A 12 -9.32 5.13 1.97
N ALA A 13 -8.46 5.71 1.15
CA ALA A 13 -7.22 5.08 0.73
C ALA A 13 -6.07 5.58 1.62
N ALA A 14 -5.15 4.68 1.96
CA ALA A 14 -4.01 5.01 2.79
C ALA A 14 -2.78 4.18 2.39
N PHE A 15 -1.60 4.75 2.61
CA PHE A 15 -0.33 4.09 2.38
C PHE A 15 0.28 3.74 3.75
N PRO A 16 0.17 2.48 4.18
CA PRO A 16 0.50 2.12 5.56
C PRO A 16 1.99 2.10 5.89
N GLU A 17 2.85 2.18 4.90
CA GLU A 17 4.29 2.31 5.12
C GLU A 17 4.69 3.68 5.69
N GLY A 18 3.82 4.68 5.55
CA GLY A 18 4.03 6.00 6.13
C GLY A 18 5.10 6.87 5.47
N GLY A 19 5.69 6.41 4.38
CA GLY A 19 6.72 7.17 3.65
C GLY A 19 7.20 6.45 2.41
N THR A 20 8.04 7.11 1.65
CA THR A 20 8.67 6.54 0.45
C THR A 20 9.92 5.73 0.83
N ARG A 21 10.15 4.64 0.10
CA ARG A 21 11.29 3.75 0.28
C ARG A 21 11.96 3.49 -1.06
N ASP A 22 13.03 2.68 -1.04
CA ASP A 22 13.82 2.34 -2.22
C ASP A 22 13.10 1.43 -3.23
N GLY A 23 11.96 0.87 -2.86
CA GLY A 23 11.18 -0.03 -3.71
C GLY A 23 11.69 -1.47 -3.77
N GLU A 24 12.76 -1.80 -3.07
CA GLU A 24 13.30 -3.17 -3.06
C GLU A 24 12.47 -4.12 -2.19
N ALA A 25 11.98 -3.62 -1.06
CA ALA A 25 11.18 -4.42 -0.15
C ALA A 25 10.04 -3.59 0.44
N LEU A 26 8.97 -4.27 0.79
CA LEU A 26 7.84 -3.67 1.49
C LEU A 26 8.24 -3.37 2.94
N GLY A 27 8.11 -2.12 3.35
CA GLY A 27 8.39 -1.71 4.72
C GLY A 27 7.36 -2.21 5.73
N PRO A 28 7.60 -2.01 7.02
CA PRO A 28 6.60 -2.35 8.02
C PRO A 28 5.37 -1.46 7.89
N PHE A 29 4.20 -2.05 8.12
CA PHE A 29 2.94 -1.29 8.12
C PHE A 29 2.67 -0.71 9.50
N HIS A 30 2.37 0.58 9.53
CA HIS A 30 2.02 1.27 10.76
C HIS A 30 0.59 0.89 11.20
N ALA A 31 0.48 0.07 12.22
CA ALA A 31 -0.81 -0.42 12.73
C ALA A 31 -1.80 0.71 13.08
N ARG A 32 -1.28 1.85 13.45
CA ARG A 32 -2.06 3.03 13.85
C ARG A 32 -3.04 3.50 12.77
N ILE A 33 -2.68 3.32 11.49
CA ILE A 33 -3.52 3.73 10.36
C ILE A 33 -4.78 2.86 10.27
N PHE A 34 -4.72 1.61 10.74
CA PHE A 34 -5.84 0.67 10.73
C PHE A 34 -6.81 0.86 11.91
N ALA A 35 -6.45 1.69 12.86
CA ALA A 35 -7.33 1.98 14.01
C ALA A 35 -8.67 2.57 13.57
N ALA A 36 -8.66 3.38 12.51
CA ALA A 36 -9.89 3.96 11.95
C ALA A 36 -10.86 2.90 11.42
N ALA A 37 -10.34 1.85 10.78
CA ALA A 37 -11.15 0.75 10.28
C ALA A 37 -11.78 -0.06 11.42
N VAL A 38 -11.00 -0.35 12.46
CA VAL A 38 -11.49 -1.03 13.67
C VAL A 38 -12.58 -0.20 14.34
N GLU A 39 -12.34 1.08 14.54
CA GLU A 39 -13.27 2.01 15.17
C GLU A 39 -14.58 2.15 14.38
N ALA A 40 -14.52 2.16 13.07
CA ALA A 40 -15.68 2.29 12.20
C ALA A 40 -16.30 0.93 11.81
N ALA A 41 -15.74 -0.19 12.28
CA ALA A 41 -16.13 -1.55 11.87
C ALA A 41 -16.17 -1.71 10.35
N ALA A 42 -15.21 -1.11 9.66
CA ALA A 42 -15.12 -1.10 8.20
C ALA A 42 -14.09 -2.14 7.71
N PRO A 43 -14.39 -2.87 6.62
CA PRO A 43 -13.41 -3.80 6.06
C PRO A 43 -12.21 -3.06 5.46
N VAL A 44 -11.07 -3.72 5.50
CA VAL A 44 -9.81 -3.23 4.91
C VAL A 44 -9.49 -4.08 3.69
N GLN A 45 -9.42 -3.47 2.52
CA GLN A 45 -9.00 -4.17 1.31
C GLN A 45 -7.55 -3.83 0.97
N PRO A 46 -6.62 -4.79 1.14
CA PRO A 46 -5.25 -4.59 0.68
C PRO A 46 -5.18 -4.46 -0.84
N VAL A 47 -4.32 -3.58 -1.31
CA VAL A 47 -4.11 -3.36 -2.74
C VAL A 47 -2.61 -3.40 -3.00
N ALA A 48 -2.18 -4.31 -3.88
CA ALA A 48 -0.79 -4.39 -4.31
C ALA A 48 -0.60 -3.65 -5.62
N LEU A 49 0.43 -2.82 -5.68
CA LEU A 49 0.84 -2.11 -6.88
C LEU A 49 2.12 -2.73 -7.42
N CYS A 50 2.06 -3.28 -8.62
CA CYS A 50 3.20 -3.90 -9.29
C CYS A 50 3.58 -3.09 -10.52
N TYR A 51 4.79 -2.57 -10.51
CA TYR A 51 5.35 -1.82 -11.64
C TYR A 51 6.23 -2.73 -12.49
N GLY A 52 5.94 -2.79 -13.79
CA GLY A 52 6.63 -3.63 -14.74
C GLY A 52 6.23 -5.11 -14.67
N PRO A 53 6.74 -5.94 -15.61
CA PRO A 53 6.50 -7.38 -15.57
C PRO A 53 7.02 -7.98 -14.28
N GLN A 54 6.22 -8.84 -13.62
CA GLN A 54 6.63 -9.51 -12.38
C GLN A 54 7.07 -8.57 -11.24
N CYS A 55 6.52 -7.37 -11.19
CA CYS A 55 6.88 -6.34 -10.19
C CYS A 55 8.37 -5.94 -10.21
N ASN A 56 9.05 -6.03 -11.36
CA ASN A 56 10.50 -5.84 -11.44
C ASN A 56 10.95 -4.37 -11.61
N ALA A 57 10.02 -3.44 -11.69
CA ALA A 57 10.33 -2.02 -11.85
C ALA A 57 10.09 -1.18 -10.60
N GLN A 58 9.86 -1.81 -9.44
CA GLN A 58 9.59 -1.12 -8.18
C GLN A 58 10.72 -0.14 -7.81
N ALA A 59 11.96 -0.59 -7.87
CA ALA A 59 13.13 0.22 -7.52
C ALA A 59 13.36 1.37 -8.52
N VAL A 60 12.98 1.20 -9.78
CA VAL A 60 13.09 2.24 -10.80
C VAL A 60 12.10 3.38 -10.55
N ILE A 61 10.88 3.04 -10.13
CA ILE A 61 9.81 4.01 -9.85
C ILE A 61 10.05 4.74 -8.53
N ALA A 62 10.64 4.06 -7.54
CA ALA A 62 10.88 4.61 -6.22
C ALA A 62 11.84 5.81 -6.25
N PHE A 63 11.84 6.61 -5.18
CA PHE A 63 12.79 7.71 -5.04
C PHE A 63 14.21 7.17 -4.92
N ALA A 64 15.12 7.74 -5.70
CA ALA A 64 16.56 7.49 -5.53
C ALA A 64 17.06 8.16 -4.23
N PRO A 65 18.19 7.69 -3.64
CA PRO A 65 18.74 8.32 -2.46
C PRO A 65 18.95 9.83 -2.65
N GLY A 66 18.36 10.62 -1.74
CA GLY A 66 18.44 12.09 -1.79
C GLY A 66 17.57 12.75 -2.86
N GLU A 67 16.82 11.99 -3.62
CA GLU A 67 15.93 12.52 -4.66
C GLU A 67 14.65 13.10 -4.04
N HIS A 68 14.26 14.29 -4.48
CA HIS A 68 13.00 14.91 -4.08
C HIS A 68 11.94 14.75 -5.19
N PHE A 69 10.71 15.11 -4.87
CA PHE A 69 9.55 14.88 -5.75
C PHE A 69 9.74 15.38 -7.19
N VAL A 70 10.22 16.60 -7.38
CA VAL A 70 10.40 17.16 -8.72
C VAL A 70 11.45 16.40 -9.52
N GLY A 71 12.57 16.05 -8.88
CA GLY A 71 13.63 15.24 -9.51
C GLY A 71 13.14 13.85 -9.89
N ASN A 72 12.39 13.20 -9.01
CA ASN A 72 11.76 11.90 -9.28
C ASN A 72 10.81 12.00 -10.48
N LEU A 73 9.92 13.00 -10.49
CA LEU A 73 8.96 13.20 -11.57
C LEU A 73 9.66 13.39 -12.91
N LEU A 74 10.66 14.27 -12.99
CA LEU A 74 11.40 14.53 -14.22
C LEU A 74 12.13 13.28 -14.71
N ARG A 75 12.74 12.51 -13.81
CA ARG A 75 13.40 11.25 -14.17
C ARG A 75 12.40 10.24 -14.72
N LEU A 76 11.24 10.08 -14.10
CA LEU A 76 10.22 9.13 -14.55
C LEU A 76 9.60 9.53 -15.89
N LEU A 77 9.45 10.81 -16.18
CA LEU A 77 8.96 11.29 -17.47
C LEU A 77 9.92 10.94 -18.63
N GLY A 78 11.21 10.79 -18.34
CA GLY A 78 12.21 10.35 -19.31
C GLY A 78 12.32 8.82 -19.47
N GLU A 79 11.65 8.04 -18.64
CA GLU A 79 11.68 6.57 -18.68
C GLU A 79 10.70 6.02 -19.72
N PRO A 80 10.94 4.82 -20.28
CA PRO A 80 9.98 4.13 -21.13
C PRO A 80 8.66 3.89 -20.44
N VAL A 81 7.58 3.81 -21.23
CA VAL A 81 6.25 3.45 -20.71
C VAL A 81 6.30 2.07 -20.06
N ARG A 82 5.79 1.97 -18.84
CA ARG A 82 5.72 0.72 -18.09
C ARG A 82 4.29 0.43 -17.68
N GLN A 83 3.96 -0.85 -17.62
CA GLN A 83 2.66 -1.27 -17.10
C GLN A 83 2.66 -1.20 -15.58
N VAL A 84 1.53 -0.79 -15.03
CA VAL A 84 1.23 -0.88 -13.60
C VAL A 84 0.06 -1.81 -13.44
N ARG A 85 0.23 -2.85 -12.62
CA ARG A 85 -0.85 -3.75 -12.27
C ARG A 85 -1.34 -3.43 -10.86
N VAL A 86 -2.63 -3.22 -10.75
CA VAL A 86 -3.29 -2.95 -9.47
C VAL A 86 -4.06 -4.21 -9.08
N CYS A 87 -3.65 -4.86 -8.00
CA CYS A 87 -4.25 -6.10 -7.53
C CYS A 87 -5.06 -5.82 -6.26
N PHE A 88 -6.38 -5.95 -6.37
CA PHE A 88 -7.28 -5.89 -5.22
C PHE A 88 -7.32 -7.26 -4.55
N LEU A 89 -6.87 -7.33 -3.31
CA LEU A 89 -6.75 -8.58 -2.57
C LEU A 89 -7.99 -8.83 -1.70
N THR A 90 -8.02 -9.94 -0.99
CA THR A 90 -9.16 -10.32 -0.17
C THR A 90 -9.39 -9.30 0.96
N PRO A 91 -10.60 -8.73 1.09
CA PRO A 91 -10.90 -7.82 2.19
C PRO A 91 -10.73 -8.49 3.55
N ILE A 92 -10.24 -7.73 4.52
CA ILE A 92 -10.03 -8.16 5.88
C ILE A 92 -11.12 -7.54 6.75
N GLU A 93 -11.93 -8.39 7.39
CA GLU A 93 -12.94 -7.92 8.32
C GLU A 93 -12.31 -7.54 9.65
N PRO A 94 -12.71 -6.42 10.29
CA PRO A 94 -12.09 -5.95 11.52
C PRO A 94 -12.19 -6.95 12.68
N ASP A 95 -13.29 -7.71 12.74
CA ASP A 95 -13.55 -8.66 13.81
C ASP A 95 -12.85 -9.99 13.64
N ALA A 96 -12.30 -10.28 12.46
CA ALA A 96 -11.61 -11.55 12.17
C ALA A 96 -10.17 -11.60 12.66
N HIS A 97 -9.63 -10.47 13.13
CA HIS A 97 -8.22 -10.32 13.49
C HIS A 97 -8.07 -9.62 14.84
N SER A 98 -6.89 -9.73 15.46
CA SER A 98 -6.57 -9.18 16.78
C SER A 98 -6.36 -7.65 16.72
N GLY A 99 -7.36 -6.91 16.28
CA GLY A 99 -7.33 -5.46 16.18
C GLY A 99 -6.40 -4.93 15.07
N ARG A 100 -6.02 -3.68 15.21
CA ARG A 100 -5.23 -2.96 14.19
C ARG A 100 -3.90 -3.63 13.82
N ARG A 101 -3.23 -4.28 14.78
CA ARG A 101 -1.96 -4.97 14.53
C ARG A 101 -2.15 -6.23 13.69
N GLY A 102 -3.18 -7.01 13.98
CA GLY A 102 -3.52 -8.20 13.19
C GLY A 102 -3.89 -7.84 11.76
N ILE A 103 -4.67 -6.79 11.57
CA ILE A 103 -5.03 -6.27 10.25
C ILE A 103 -3.77 -5.83 9.49
N ALA A 104 -2.89 -5.08 10.13
CA ALA A 104 -1.64 -4.61 9.52
C ALA A 104 -0.76 -5.77 9.05
N GLN A 105 -0.58 -6.79 9.87
CA GLN A 105 0.21 -7.98 9.53
C GLN A 105 -0.42 -8.77 8.38
N THR A 106 -1.71 -9.00 8.43
CA THR A 106 -2.43 -9.75 7.39
C THR A 106 -2.39 -9.00 6.05
N ALA A 107 -2.63 -7.70 6.07
CA ALA A 107 -2.57 -6.87 4.87
C ALA A 107 -1.18 -6.88 4.25
N ARG A 108 -0.14 -6.73 5.06
CA ARG A 108 1.24 -6.76 4.58
C ARG A 108 1.60 -8.11 3.99
N SER A 109 1.24 -9.21 4.65
CA SER A 109 1.50 -10.57 4.14
C SER A 109 0.79 -10.84 2.82
N GLN A 110 -0.46 -10.43 2.68
CA GLN A 110 -1.20 -10.58 1.42
C GLN A 110 -0.54 -9.82 0.28
N ILE A 111 -0.10 -8.59 0.52
CA ILE A 111 0.57 -7.77 -0.49
C ILE A 111 1.92 -8.38 -0.87
N GLU A 112 2.72 -8.81 0.10
CA GLU A 112 4.01 -9.49 -0.16
C GLU A 112 3.83 -10.74 -1.02
N GLN A 113 2.84 -11.58 -0.69
CA GLN A 113 2.55 -12.77 -1.48
C GLN A 113 2.12 -12.41 -2.91
N ALA A 114 1.25 -11.43 -3.06
CA ALA A 114 0.78 -11.01 -4.38
C ALA A 114 1.94 -10.49 -5.25
N MET A 115 2.86 -9.74 -4.67
CA MET A 115 4.04 -9.21 -5.37
C MET A 115 5.03 -10.32 -5.71
N ALA A 116 5.21 -11.30 -4.84
CA ALA A 116 6.11 -12.43 -5.07
C ALA A 116 5.61 -13.40 -6.15
N GLN A 117 4.27 -13.49 -6.32
CA GLN A 117 3.64 -14.36 -7.31
C GLN A 117 3.39 -13.67 -8.65
N ALA A 118 3.77 -12.42 -8.75
CA ALA A 118 3.50 -11.59 -9.92
C ALA A 118 4.33 -12.00 -11.17
#